data_521f5cfdcc5ae06c6fc04a551c55517d
#
_entry.id   521f5cfdcc5ae06c6fc04a551c55517d
#
_cell.length_a   1.000
_cell.length_b   1.000
_cell.length_c   1.000
_cell.angle_alpha   90.00
_cell.angle_beta   90.00
_cell.angle_gamma   90.00
#
_symmetry.space_group_name_H-M   'P 1'
#
loop_
_entity.id
_entity.type
_entity.pdbx_description
1 polymer ?
#
loop_
_entity_poly.entity_id
_entity_poly.type
_entity_poly.pdbx_seq_one_letter_code
_entity_poly.pdbx_strand_id
1 'polypeptide(L)' 'MPTLKIEKFIYMSGGFYVYKMEDGYAVKDQFGYNLKTAKTVKTCDRYVQQQLETRRAAERYAIEKINEEHRKIQ' A
#
# COMPACT_ATOMS: atom_id res chain seq x y z
N MET A 1 1.58 28.44 -2.90
CA MET A 1 2.28 27.16 -2.97
C MET A 1 1.56 26.21 -3.89
N PRO A 2 2.26 25.73 -4.92
CA PRO A 2 1.64 24.76 -5.80
C PRO A 2 1.54 23.44 -5.07
N THR A 3 0.45 23.25 -4.44
CA THR A 3 0.14 21.96 -3.87
C THR A 3 -0.61 21.18 -4.92
N LEU A 4 -0.27 19.92 -5.08
CA LEU A 4 -1.08 19.01 -5.84
C LEU A 4 -2.47 19.04 -5.24
N LYS A 5 -3.43 19.56 -5.99
CA LYS A 5 -4.80 19.62 -5.53
C LYS A 5 -5.36 18.22 -5.42
N ILE A 6 -5.57 17.77 -4.20
CA ILE A 6 -6.32 16.55 -3.95
C ILE A 6 -7.77 16.88 -4.21
N GLU A 7 -8.35 16.31 -5.27
CA GLU A 7 -9.74 16.59 -5.60
C GLU A 7 -10.72 15.80 -4.74
N LYS A 8 -10.38 14.53 -4.45
CA LYS A 8 -11.30 13.68 -3.70
C LYS A 8 -10.56 12.50 -3.08
N PHE A 9 -10.86 12.24 -1.81
CA PHE A 9 -10.45 11.00 -1.18
C PHE A 9 -11.38 9.88 -1.66
N ILE A 10 -10.81 8.74 -2.07
CA ILE A 10 -11.59 7.63 -2.59
C ILE A 10 -11.73 6.52 -1.56
N TYR A 11 -10.61 5.96 -1.09
CA TYR A 11 -10.65 4.93 -0.05
C TYR A 11 -9.28 4.73 0.58
N MET A 12 -9.26 4.00 1.68
CA MET A 12 -8.04 3.63 2.39
C MET A 12 -8.06 2.12 2.63
N SER A 13 -6.92 1.48 2.46
CA SER A 13 -6.78 0.06 2.71
C SER A 13 -5.35 -0.24 3.17
N GLY A 14 -5.24 -0.87 4.36
CA GLY A 14 -3.94 -1.31 4.87
C GLY A 14 -2.88 -0.23 5.01
N GLY A 15 -3.29 1.01 5.28
CA GLY A 15 -2.37 2.13 5.39
C GLY A 15 -2.08 2.84 4.08
N PHE A 16 -2.71 2.41 3.00
CA PHE A 16 -2.61 3.07 1.69
C PHE A 16 -3.86 3.90 1.44
N TYR A 17 -3.67 5.15 1.05
CA TYR A 17 -4.75 6.11 0.82
C TYR A 17 -4.80 6.44 -0.65
N VAL A 18 -5.96 6.24 -1.26
CA VAL A 18 -6.15 6.52 -2.69
C VAL A 18 -6.97 7.79 -2.85
N TYR A 19 -6.43 8.71 -3.66
CA TYR A 19 -7.05 10.00 -3.92
C TYR A 19 -7.22 10.23 -5.42
N LYS A 20 -8.30 10.92 -5.77
CA LYS A 20 -8.43 11.47 -7.11
C LYS A 20 -7.70 12.80 -7.14
N MET A 21 -6.81 12.95 -8.09
CA MET A 21 -6.02 14.15 -8.29
C MET A 21 -6.47 14.86 -9.56
N GLU A 22 -5.92 16.05 -9.80
CA GLU A 22 -6.27 16.83 -10.98
C GLU A 22 -5.96 16.08 -12.27
N ASP A 23 -4.83 15.39 -12.32
CA ASP A 23 -4.35 14.70 -13.53
C ASP A 23 -4.43 13.17 -13.42
N GLY A 24 -5.27 12.65 -12.54
CA GLY A 24 -5.40 11.20 -12.39
C GLY A 24 -5.64 10.79 -10.96
N TYR A 25 -4.92 9.77 -10.52
CA TYR A 25 -5.09 9.20 -9.18
C TYR A 25 -3.75 9.01 -8.52
N ALA A 26 -3.73 9.04 -7.20
CA ALA A 26 -2.50 8.88 -6.44
C ALA A 26 -2.73 7.97 -5.24
N VAL A 27 -1.72 7.16 -4.92
CA VAL A 27 -1.68 6.37 -3.70
C VAL A 27 -0.68 7.01 -2.78
N LYS A 28 -1.09 7.30 -1.55
CA LYS A 28 -0.24 7.90 -0.54
C LYS A 28 -0.18 7.00 0.69
N ASP A 29 0.89 7.14 1.47
CA ASP A 29 0.99 6.42 2.73
C ASP A 29 0.35 7.25 3.86
N GLN A 30 0.39 6.71 5.09
CA GLN A 30 -0.21 7.36 6.25
C GLN A 30 0.50 8.67 6.62
N PHE A 31 1.70 8.90 6.09
CA PHE A 31 2.46 10.11 6.34
C PHE A 31 2.27 11.15 5.24
N GLY A 32 1.49 10.82 4.21
CA GLY A 32 1.21 11.73 3.11
C GLY A 32 2.20 11.65 1.96
N TYR A 33 3.13 10.72 1.97
CA TYR A 33 4.08 10.55 0.87
C TYR A 33 3.40 9.90 -0.32
N ASN A 34 3.65 10.44 -1.49
CA ASN A 34 3.11 9.93 -2.74
C ASN A 34 3.88 8.68 -3.17
N LEU A 35 3.23 7.53 -3.15
CA LEU A 35 3.84 6.25 -3.47
C LEU A 35 3.68 5.86 -4.93
N LYS A 36 2.56 6.25 -5.53
CA LYS A 36 2.23 5.87 -6.90
C LYS A 36 1.25 6.85 -7.48
N THR A 37 1.43 7.20 -8.74
CA THR A 37 0.43 7.96 -9.50
C THR A 37 0.02 7.14 -10.71
N ALA A 38 -1.23 7.28 -11.11
CA ALA A 38 -1.79 6.55 -12.24
C ALA A 38 -2.91 7.33 -12.88
N LYS A 39 -3.23 6.99 -14.11
CA LYS A 39 -4.30 7.66 -14.84
C LYS A 39 -5.67 7.07 -14.51
N THR A 40 -5.71 5.87 -13.95
CA THR A 40 -6.97 5.20 -13.60
C THR A 40 -6.91 4.70 -12.16
N VAL A 41 -8.08 4.63 -11.54
CA VAL A 41 -8.20 4.08 -10.18
C VAL A 41 -7.85 2.60 -10.16
N LYS A 42 -8.13 1.89 -11.23
CA LYS A 42 -7.82 0.46 -11.36
C LYS A 42 -6.33 0.18 -11.17
N THR A 43 -5.48 1.03 -11.74
CA THR A 43 -4.03 0.89 -11.60
C THR A 43 -3.61 1.11 -10.14
N CYS A 44 -4.22 2.08 -9.48
CA CYS A 44 -3.97 2.33 -8.05
C CYS A 44 -4.41 1.13 -7.21
N ASP A 45 -5.59 0.58 -7.49
CA ASP A 45 -6.11 -0.59 -6.79
C ASP A 45 -5.16 -1.77 -6.93
N ARG A 46 -4.65 -2.01 -8.13
CA ARG A 46 -3.70 -3.09 -8.39
C ARG A 46 -2.43 -2.90 -7.59
N TYR A 47 -1.92 -1.68 -7.54
CA TYR A 47 -0.73 -1.37 -6.76
C TYR A 47 -0.95 -1.66 -5.28
N VAL A 48 -2.06 -1.19 -4.72
CA VAL A 48 -2.41 -1.41 -3.33
C VAL A 48 -2.51 -2.91 -3.02
N GLN A 49 -3.19 -3.66 -3.88
CA GLN A 49 -3.34 -5.10 -3.69
C GLN A 49 -2.00 -5.81 -3.73
N GLN A 50 -1.13 -5.44 -4.65
CA GLN A 50 0.22 -6.03 -4.72
C GLN A 50 1.02 -5.74 -3.46
N GLN A 51 0.95 -4.53 -2.93
CA GLN A 51 1.68 -4.17 -1.73
C GLN A 51 1.15 -4.94 -0.51
N LEU A 52 -0.15 -5.09 -0.40
CA LEU A 52 -0.75 -5.86 0.69
C LEU A 52 -0.41 -7.33 0.61
N GLU A 53 -0.40 -7.91 -0.59
CA GLU A 53 -0.01 -9.30 -0.78
C GLU A 53 1.46 -9.52 -0.43
N THR A 54 2.33 -8.63 -0.84
CA THR A 54 3.75 -8.69 -0.49
C THR A 54 3.95 -8.63 1.01
N ARG A 55 3.20 -7.76 1.69
CA ARG A 55 3.26 -7.64 3.14
C ARG A 55 2.80 -8.93 3.82
N ARG A 56 1.70 -9.51 3.36
CA ARG A 56 1.18 -10.77 3.90
C ARG A 56 2.16 -11.91 3.70
N ALA A 57 2.78 -11.99 2.53
CA ALA A 57 3.77 -13.02 2.24
C ALA A 57 4.99 -12.87 3.14
N ALA A 58 5.45 -11.66 3.37
CA ALA A 58 6.58 -11.40 4.25
C ALA A 58 6.26 -11.78 5.70
N GLU A 59 5.06 -11.42 6.18
CA GLU A 59 4.62 -11.76 7.52
C GLU A 59 4.52 -13.28 7.71
N ARG A 60 3.95 -13.97 6.71
CA ARG A 60 3.82 -15.41 6.75
C ARG A 60 5.19 -16.11 6.79
N TYR A 61 6.11 -15.64 5.96
CA TYR A 61 7.47 -16.15 5.92
C TYR A 61 8.17 -15.97 7.27
N ALA A 62 8.02 -14.80 7.88
CA ALA A 62 8.62 -14.51 9.18
C ALA A 62 8.07 -15.44 10.27
N ILE A 63 6.76 -15.68 10.27
CA ILE A 63 6.11 -16.57 11.24
C ILE A 63 6.61 -17.99 11.06
N GLU A 64 6.69 -18.48 9.85
CA GLU A 64 7.19 -19.83 9.57
C GLU A 64 8.63 -20.00 10.02
N LYS A 65 9.48 -19.00 9.79
CA LYS A 65 10.87 -19.06 10.23
C LYS A 65 11.00 -19.07 11.74
N ILE A 66 10.21 -18.29 12.44
CA ILE A 66 10.21 -18.29 13.89
C ILE A 66 9.78 -19.66 14.44
N ASN A 67 8.76 -20.26 13.85
CA ASN A 67 8.29 -21.57 14.25
C ASN A 67 9.35 -22.65 14.02
N GLU A 68 10.10 -22.59 12.92
CA GLU A 68 11.20 -23.52 12.66
C GLU A 68 12.29 -23.41 13.69
N GLU A 69 12.67 -22.19 14.07
CA GLU A 69 13.70 -21.96 15.07
C GLU A 69 13.25 -22.50 16.43
N HIS A 70 11.99 -22.34 16.79
CA HIS A 70 11.46 -22.90 18.03
C HIS A 70 11.51 -24.41 18.04
N ARG A 71 11.26 -25.05 16.90
CA ARG A 71 11.35 -26.51 16.80
C ARG A 71 12.77 -27.01 16.99
N LYS A 72 13.75 -26.27 16.51
CA LYS A 72 15.16 -26.65 16.62
C LYS A 72 15.70 -26.55 18.04
N ILE A 73 15.08 -25.75 18.87
CA ILE A 73 15.51 -25.54 20.25
C ILE A 73 15.02 -26.62 21.18
N GLN A 74 14.03 -27.37 20.80
CA GLN A 74 13.51 -28.47 21.64
C GLN A 74 14.39 -29.72 21.59
#